data_dfd27ce107bc6a49da16ed7cca287da1
#
_entry.id   dfd27ce107bc6a49da16ed7cca287da1
#
_cell.length_a   1.000
_cell.length_b   1.000
_cell.length_c   1.000
_cell.angle_alpha   90.00
_cell.angle_beta   90.00
_cell.angle_gamma   90.00
#
_symmetry.space_group_name_H-M   'P 1'
#
loop_
_entity.id
_entity.type
_entity.pdbx_description
1 polymer ?
#
loop_
_entity_poly.entity_id
_entity_poly.type
_entity_poly.pdbx_seq_one_letter_code
_entity_poly.pdbx_strand_id
1 'polypeptide(L)'
;EARQRQLLSEQHFCVDGTLIDAWASMGSYRRQDDDDEPPSGPPDFKGETRRADTHECKTDPDARLYKKAQGQPSRLCYIGHVLTDNRHALVIDAETTRASGTAEVDAALTMLDRRPGKHRLTVGADKNYDQQRFVEGARAAGVTPHVAQNTRGRRSAIDERTTRHAGYAQSINARHRVETPFGWGKYARPLKQTMLRGLDRVGAQAKLVFASYNLVRIAALEAA
;
A
#
# COMPACT_ATOMS: atom_id res chain seq x y z
N GLU A 1 -20.34 11.89 -2.95
CA GLU A 1 -21.49 11.03 -3.23
C GLU A 1 -21.64 9.93 -2.17
N ALA A 2 -20.65 9.00 -1.97
CA ALA A 2 -20.74 7.92 -0.98
C ALA A 2 -21.03 8.42 0.45
N ARG A 3 -20.47 9.58 0.85
CA ARG A 3 -20.75 10.21 2.14
C ARG A 3 -22.19 10.73 2.23
N GLN A 4 -22.67 11.37 1.17
CA GLN A 4 -24.07 11.88 1.10
C GLN A 4 -25.08 10.74 1.20
N ARG A 5 -24.72 9.56 0.67
CA ARG A 5 -25.55 8.35 0.71
C ARG A 5 -25.36 7.51 2.00
N GLN A 6 -24.59 7.99 2.97
CA GLN A 6 -24.30 7.32 4.25
C GLN A 6 -23.65 5.92 4.09
N LEU A 7 -22.99 5.67 2.97
CA LEU A 7 -22.32 4.41 2.69
C LEU A 7 -20.92 4.30 3.36
N LEU A 8 -20.40 5.38 3.93
CA LEU A 8 -19.10 5.37 4.60
C LEU A 8 -19.27 5.24 6.12
N SER A 9 -18.40 4.45 6.74
CA SER A 9 -18.15 4.56 8.17
C SER A 9 -17.39 5.86 8.44
N GLU A 10 -17.79 6.60 9.45
CA GLU A 10 -17.08 7.81 9.87
C GLU A 10 -16.00 7.52 10.92
N GLN A 11 -15.89 6.29 11.39
CA GLN A 11 -15.09 5.93 12.56
C GLN A 11 -14.06 4.84 12.34
N HIS A 12 -14.30 3.91 11.42
CA HIS A 12 -13.47 2.72 11.27
C HIS A 12 -12.93 2.57 9.86
N PHE A 13 -11.61 2.50 9.76
CA PHE A 13 -10.88 2.42 8.50
C PHE A 13 -9.88 1.28 8.51
N CYS A 14 -9.42 0.87 7.33
CA CYS A 14 -8.31 -0.05 7.18
C CYS A 14 -7.28 0.49 6.20
N VAL A 15 -6.01 0.21 6.45
CA VAL A 15 -4.90 0.52 5.53
C VAL A 15 -4.21 -0.76 5.10
N ASP A 16 -3.77 -0.78 3.85
CA ASP A 16 -2.91 -1.83 3.31
C ASP A 16 -2.21 -1.34 2.04
N GLY A 17 -1.18 -2.09 1.61
CA GLY A 17 -0.40 -1.82 0.42
C GLY A 17 -0.29 -3.03 -0.50
N THR A 18 -0.20 -2.77 -1.80
CA THR A 18 0.01 -3.80 -2.82
C THR A 18 1.11 -3.42 -3.79
N LEU A 19 1.89 -4.40 -4.24
CA LEU A 19 2.86 -4.17 -5.30
C LEU A 19 2.16 -4.01 -6.65
N ILE A 20 2.63 -3.04 -7.42
CA ILE A 20 2.28 -2.79 -8.82
C ILE A 20 3.56 -3.01 -9.62
N ASP A 21 3.63 -4.11 -10.37
CA ASP A 21 4.81 -4.43 -11.17
C ASP A 21 5.00 -3.36 -12.25
N ALA A 22 6.22 -2.87 -12.40
CA ALA A 22 6.57 -1.93 -13.46
C ALA A 22 6.64 -2.64 -14.83
N TRP A 23 6.48 -1.89 -15.90
CA TRP A 23 6.67 -2.40 -17.27
C TRP A 23 8.14 -2.65 -17.60
N ALA A 24 9.03 -1.92 -16.93
CA ALA A 24 10.45 -1.99 -17.16
C ALA A 24 11.00 -3.41 -16.87
N SER A 25 11.84 -3.90 -17.77
CA SER A 25 12.49 -5.19 -17.60
C SER A 25 13.65 -5.13 -16.60
N MET A 26 14.02 -6.26 -16.02
CA MET A 26 15.21 -6.37 -15.17
C MET A 26 16.52 -6.05 -15.92
N GLY A 27 16.55 -6.15 -17.25
CA GLY A 27 17.69 -5.78 -18.09
C GLY A 27 17.94 -4.26 -18.10
N SER A 28 16.92 -3.43 -17.78
CA SER A 28 17.10 -1.99 -17.65
C SER A 28 17.56 -1.55 -16.24
N TYR A 29 17.68 -2.48 -15.29
CA TYR A 29 18.19 -2.21 -13.94
C TYR A 29 19.71 -2.33 -13.93
N ARG A 30 20.40 -1.17 -14.03
CA ARG A 30 21.85 -1.06 -14.20
C ARG A 30 22.45 -0.17 -13.13
N ARG A 31 23.77 -0.16 -13.04
CA ARG A 31 24.50 0.78 -12.19
C ARG A 31 24.17 2.22 -12.58
N GLN A 32 24.17 3.10 -11.60
CA GLN A 32 23.88 4.53 -11.82
C GLN A 32 24.99 5.21 -12.66
N ASP A 33 26.22 4.70 -12.55
CA ASP A 33 27.42 5.17 -13.24
C ASP A 33 27.66 4.49 -14.62
N ASP A 34 26.80 3.53 -15.03
CA ASP A 34 26.89 2.95 -16.37
C ASP A 34 26.41 3.95 -17.41
N ASP A 35 27.23 4.14 -18.47
CA ASP A 35 26.84 4.91 -19.64
C ASP A 35 25.63 4.27 -20.35
N ASP A 36 24.82 5.11 -21.00
CA ASP A 36 23.53 4.71 -21.61
C ASP A 36 23.65 3.76 -22.83
N GLU A 37 24.84 3.28 -23.18
CA GLU A 37 25.01 2.31 -24.26
C GLU A 37 24.39 0.96 -23.91
N PRO A 38 23.55 0.41 -24.80
CA PRO A 38 22.98 -0.91 -24.58
C PRO A 38 24.12 -1.95 -24.56
N PRO A 39 24.11 -2.88 -23.58
CA PRO A 39 25.15 -3.90 -23.50
C PRO A 39 25.16 -4.73 -24.79
N SER A 40 26.35 -4.98 -25.33
CA SER A 40 26.60 -5.76 -26.55
C SER A 40 26.44 -7.28 -26.35
N GLY A 41 25.64 -7.73 -25.35
CA GLY A 41 25.39 -9.14 -25.07
C GLY A 41 24.27 -9.36 -24.07
N PRO A 42 23.86 -10.62 -23.83
CA PRO A 42 22.90 -10.95 -22.78
C PRO A 42 23.47 -10.51 -21.43
N PRO A 43 22.67 -9.88 -20.57
CA PRO A 43 23.14 -9.41 -19.26
C PRO A 43 23.66 -10.57 -18.43
N ASP A 44 24.98 -10.60 -18.18
CA ASP A 44 25.57 -11.56 -17.26
C ASP A 44 25.31 -11.11 -15.83
N PHE A 45 24.41 -11.80 -15.14
CA PHE A 45 24.00 -11.49 -13.78
C PHE A 45 24.80 -12.25 -12.72
N LYS A 46 25.83 -12.99 -13.11
CA LYS A 46 26.60 -13.83 -12.19
C LYS A 46 27.49 -12.99 -11.29
N GLY A 47 27.21 -13.02 -9.99
CA GLY A 47 28.08 -12.49 -8.94
C GLY A 47 27.84 -11.03 -8.54
N GLU A 48 26.96 -10.28 -9.20
CA GLU A 48 26.74 -8.88 -8.89
C GLU A 48 25.58 -8.68 -7.89
N THR A 49 25.87 -8.08 -6.73
CA THR A 49 24.84 -7.73 -5.75
C THR A 49 24.20 -6.41 -6.13
N ARG A 50 22.99 -6.46 -6.69
CA ARG A 50 22.23 -5.28 -7.09
C ARG A 50 21.53 -4.65 -5.90
N ARG A 51 21.86 -3.38 -5.62
CA ARG A 51 21.27 -2.61 -4.52
C ARG A 51 20.62 -1.34 -5.06
N ALA A 52 19.60 -0.84 -4.36
CA ALA A 52 18.88 0.37 -4.75
C ALA A 52 19.73 1.66 -4.62
N ASP A 53 20.82 1.62 -3.86
CA ASP A 53 21.78 2.72 -3.68
C ASP A 53 22.80 2.81 -4.81
N THR A 54 23.07 1.70 -5.52
CA THR A 54 24.08 1.63 -6.58
C THR A 54 23.48 1.42 -7.97
N HIS A 55 22.22 0.98 -8.04
CA HIS A 55 21.55 0.62 -9.28
C HIS A 55 20.21 1.35 -9.41
N GLU A 56 19.85 1.67 -10.63
CA GLU A 56 18.55 2.26 -10.98
C GLU A 56 17.96 1.61 -12.23
N CYS A 57 16.67 1.75 -12.42
CA CYS A 57 16.03 1.37 -13.66
C CYS A 57 16.15 2.53 -14.67
N LYS A 58 17.02 2.40 -15.68
CA LYS A 58 17.23 3.46 -16.70
C LYS A 58 15.97 3.76 -17.50
N THR A 59 15.09 2.76 -17.70
CA THR A 59 13.84 2.93 -18.45
C THR A 59 12.74 3.59 -17.61
N ASP A 60 12.75 3.38 -16.30
CA ASP A 60 11.75 3.90 -15.36
C ASP A 60 12.41 4.17 -14.00
N PRO A 61 13.04 5.36 -13.86
CA PRO A 61 13.83 5.69 -12.64
C PRO A 61 13.03 5.73 -11.35
N ASP A 62 11.70 5.76 -11.41
CA ASP A 62 10.85 5.72 -10.23
C ASP A 62 10.54 4.29 -9.76
N ALA A 63 10.62 3.30 -10.66
CA ALA A 63 10.47 1.90 -10.28
C ALA A 63 11.66 1.45 -9.42
N ARG A 64 11.38 0.73 -8.35
CA ARG A 64 12.41 0.23 -7.43
C ARG A 64 12.44 -1.29 -7.40
N LEU A 65 13.64 -1.85 -7.31
CA LEU A 65 13.81 -3.25 -7.06
C LEU A 65 13.41 -3.56 -5.62
N TYR A 66 12.34 -4.28 -5.44
CA TYR A 66 11.77 -4.57 -4.12
C TYR A 66 11.41 -6.04 -3.95
N LYS A 67 11.52 -6.51 -2.72
CA LYS A 67 11.21 -7.87 -2.31
C LYS A 67 10.25 -7.83 -1.12
N LYS A 68 9.02 -8.29 -1.33
CA LYS A 68 7.97 -8.21 -0.29
C LYS A 68 8.27 -9.09 0.93
N ALA A 69 8.90 -10.26 0.74
CA ALA A 69 9.24 -11.20 1.81
C ALA A 69 10.49 -12.00 1.46
N GLN A 70 11.17 -12.50 2.48
CA GLN A 70 12.31 -13.39 2.29
C GLN A 70 11.86 -14.66 1.53
N GLY A 71 12.65 -15.11 0.53
CA GLY A 71 12.30 -16.23 -0.35
C GLY A 71 11.47 -15.84 -1.59
N GLN A 72 10.90 -14.63 -1.64
CA GLN A 72 10.21 -14.14 -2.84
C GLN A 72 11.19 -13.52 -3.85
N PRO A 73 10.90 -13.56 -5.16
CA PRO A 73 11.74 -12.88 -6.16
C PRO A 73 11.65 -11.37 -5.98
N SER A 74 12.75 -10.68 -6.23
CA SER A 74 12.77 -9.22 -6.35
C SER A 74 12.10 -8.78 -7.65
N ARG A 75 11.34 -7.68 -7.62
CA ARG A 75 10.63 -7.13 -8.77
C ARG A 75 10.85 -5.63 -8.86
N LEU A 76 10.92 -5.12 -10.09
CA LEU A 76 10.80 -3.68 -10.32
C LEU A 76 9.35 -3.29 -10.16
N CYS A 77 9.05 -2.45 -9.18
CA CYS A 77 7.67 -2.16 -8.83
C CYS A 77 7.51 -0.81 -8.13
N TYR A 78 6.27 -0.42 -8.01
CA TYR A 78 5.72 0.59 -7.13
C TYR A 78 4.91 -0.08 -6.02
N ILE A 79 4.52 0.69 -5.01
CA ILE A 79 3.54 0.24 -4.03
C ILE A 79 2.32 1.16 -4.11
N GLY A 80 1.15 0.57 -4.36
CA GLY A 80 -0.12 1.26 -4.25
C GLY A 80 -0.71 1.02 -2.86
N HIS A 81 -1.09 2.09 -2.18
CA HIS A 81 -1.65 2.08 -0.83
C HIS A 81 -3.09 2.57 -0.87
N VAL A 82 -3.92 2.03 0.01
CA VAL A 82 -5.29 2.50 0.18
C VAL A 82 -5.64 2.68 1.65
N LEU A 83 -6.48 3.66 1.90
CA LEU A 83 -7.28 3.79 3.11
C LEU A 83 -8.72 3.46 2.72
N THR A 84 -9.28 2.41 3.30
CA THR A 84 -10.65 1.98 3.01
C THR A 84 -11.58 2.17 4.18
N ASP A 85 -12.85 2.38 3.89
CA ASP A 85 -13.92 2.20 4.85
C ASP A 85 -14.04 0.74 5.28
N ASN A 86 -14.18 0.50 6.58
CA ASN A 86 -14.27 -0.83 7.15
C ASN A 86 -15.67 -1.47 7.02
N ARG A 87 -16.70 -0.70 6.64
CA ARG A 87 -18.07 -1.21 6.49
C ARG A 87 -18.30 -1.84 5.12
N HIS A 88 -17.98 -1.11 4.06
CA HIS A 88 -18.29 -1.49 2.68
C HIS A 88 -17.05 -1.66 1.79
N ALA A 89 -15.84 -1.51 2.35
CA ALA A 89 -14.57 -1.57 1.63
C ALA A 89 -14.41 -0.50 0.54
N LEU A 90 -15.11 0.63 0.67
CA LEU A 90 -14.93 1.75 -0.25
C LEU A 90 -13.57 2.42 -0.01
N VAL A 91 -12.85 2.70 -1.07
CA VAL A 91 -11.57 3.40 -1.00
C VAL A 91 -11.82 4.89 -0.75
N ILE A 92 -11.22 5.41 0.30
CA ILE A 92 -11.40 6.79 0.75
C ILE A 92 -10.23 7.67 0.34
N ASP A 93 -9.03 7.11 0.42
CA ASP A 93 -7.81 7.73 -0.04
C ASP A 93 -6.89 6.68 -0.65
N ALA A 94 -6.06 7.10 -1.59
CA ALA A 94 -5.09 6.23 -2.25
C ALA A 94 -3.81 6.99 -2.55
N GLU A 95 -2.69 6.34 -2.29
CA GLU A 95 -1.34 6.85 -2.53
C GLU A 95 -0.55 5.82 -3.33
N THR A 96 0.37 6.29 -4.16
CA THR A 96 1.33 5.42 -4.83
C THR A 96 2.73 5.93 -4.53
N THR A 97 3.62 5.03 -4.16
CA THR A 97 4.99 5.37 -3.76
C THR A 97 6.02 4.54 -4.52
N ARG A 98 7.25 5.02 -4.54
CA ARG A 98 8.40 4.17 -4.84
C ARG A 98 8.47 3.06 -3.80
N ALA A 99 8.78 1.84 -4.24
CA ALA A 99 8.85 0.72 -3.31
C ALA A 99 10.05 0.85 -2.36
N SER A 100 9.78 0.78 -1.06
CA SER A 100 10.79 0.78 0.01
C SER A 100 10.26 0.03 1.24
N GLY A 101 11.14 -0.28 2.18
CA GLY A 101 10.76 -0.96 3.43
C GLY A 101 9.91 -0.11 4.38
N THR A 102 9.86 1.21 4.19
CA THR A 102 9.09 2.14 5.03
C THR A 102 7.84 2.69 4.34
N ALA A 103 7.73 2.51 3.04
CA ALA A 103 6.70 3.13 2.21
C ALA A 103 5.26 2.86 2.67
N GLU A 104 4.97 1.65 3.17
CA GLU A 104 3.64 1.29 3.66
C GLU A 104 3.25 2.13 4.89
N VAL A 105 4.16 2.27 5.85
CA VAL A 105 3.94 3.08 7.05
C VAL A 105 3.83 4.56 6.71
N ASP A 106 4.73 5.07 5.86
CA ASP A 106 4.78 6.48 5.47
C ASP A 106 3.50 6.90 4.74
N ALA A 107 3.06 6.10 3.76
CA ALA A 107 1.83 6.36 3.02
C ALA A 107 0.60 6.27 3.92
N ALA A 108 0.53 5.29 4.82
CA ALA A 108 -0.57 5.16 5.75
C ALA A 108 -0.69 6.40 6.66
N LEU A 109 0.41 6.86 7.26
CA LEU A 109 0.42 8.06 8.09
C LEU A 109 0.03 9.31 7.30
N THR A 110 0.53 9.45 6.07
CA THR A 110 0.15 10.55 5.16
C THR A 110 -1.35 10.56 4.86
N MET A 111 -1.94 9.39 4.57
CA MET A 111 -3.38 9.29 4.32
C MET A 111 -4.21 9.56 5.58
N LEU A 112 -3.74 9.16 6.76
CA LEU A 112 -4.42 9.46 8.03
C LEU A 112 -4.39 10.96 8.35
N ASP A 113 -3.26 11.63 8.12
CA ASP A 113 -3.08 13.08 8.37
C ASP A 113 -3.99 13.94 7.47
N ARG A 114 -4.25 13.51 6.23
CA ARG A 114 -5.18 14.17 5.31
C ARG A 114 -6.64 14.08 5.74
N ARG A 115 -6.96 13.27 6.74
CA ARG A 115 -8.34 13.09 7.15
C ARG A 115 -8.76 14.15 8.16
N PRO A 116 -9.62 15.10 7.78
CA PRO A 116 -10.23 16.01 8.73
C PRO A 116 -11.23 15.22 9.57
N GLY A 117 -10.98 15.05 10.85
CA GLY A 117 -11.92 14.39 11.74
C GLY A 117 -11.72 14.85 13.17
N LYS A 118 -12.82 15.26 13.81
CA LYS A 118 -12.86 15.61 15.24
C LYS A 118 -13.32 14.44 16.11
N HIS A 119 -13.55 13.25 15.53
CA HIS A 119 -14.10 12.09 16.21
C HIS A 119 -13.00 11.04 16.45
N ARG A 120 -13.21 10.16 17.40
CA ARG A 120 -12.34 9.01 17.66
C ARG A 120 -12.36 8.08 16.44
N LEU A 121 -11.29 8.15 15.66
CA LEU A 121 -11.09 7.26 14.51
C LEU A 121 -10.32 6.02 14.94
N THR A 122 -10.55 4.92 14.26
CA THR A 122 -9.73 3.71 14.38
C THR A 122 -9.22 3.28 13.01
N VAL A 123 -8.01 2.75 12.95
CA VAL A 123 -7.43 2.20 11.74
C VAL A 123 -6.98 0.77 11.95
N GLY A 124 -7.57 -0.16 11.18
CA GLY A 124 -7.16 -1.55 11.10
C GLY A 124 -5.96 -1.71 10.17
N ALA A 125 -4.95 -2.46 10.59
CA ALA A 125 -3.77 -2.75 9.77
C ALA A 125 -3.21 -4.15 10.07
N ASP A 126 -2.42 -4.69 9.16
CA ASP A 126 -1.79 -5.99 9.35
C ASP A 126 -0.59 -5.92 10.31
N LYS A 127 0.01 -7.07 10.61
CA LYS A 127 1.14 -7.19 11.53
C LYS A 127 2.42 -6.47 11.06
N ASN A 128 2.54 -6.10 9.77
CA ASN A 128 3.69 -5.35 9.27
C ASN A 128 3.66 -3.90 9.76
N TYR A 129 2.47 -3.39 10.07
CA TYR A 129 2.28 -2.08 10.69
C TYR A 129 2.46 -2.09 12.22
N ASP A 130 2.72 -3.23 12.84
CA ASP A 130 3.04 -3.30 14.27
C ASP A 130 4.46 -2.78 14.54
N GLN A 131 4.64 -1.50 14.33
CA GLN A 131 5.87 -0.74 14.49
C GLN A 131 5.58 0.48 15.36
N GLN A 132 6.51 0.79 16.27
CA GLN A 132 6.36 1.93 17.19
C GLN A 132 6.05 3.22 16.43
N ARG A 133 6.76 3.47 15.31
CA ARG A 133 6.56 4.62 14.45
C ARG A 133 5.12 4.76 13.94
N PHE A 134 4.52 3.66 13.47
CA PHE A 134 3.14 3.69 12.99
C PHE A 134 2.15 3.92 14.13
N VAL A 135 2.32 3.20 15.24
CA VAL A 135 1.42 3.28 16.40
C VAL A 135 1.45 4.68 17.02
N GLU A 136 2.62 5.27 17.18
CA GLU A 136 2.78 6.62 17.71
C GLU A 136 2.28 7.68 16.73
N GLY A 137 2.60 7.55 15.44
CA GLY A 137 2.13 8.46 14.39
C GLY A 137 0.60 8.46 14.25
N ALA A 138 -0.03 7.28 14.25
CA ALA A 138 -1.48 7.18 14.21
C ALA A 138 -2.13 7.83 15.45
N ARG A 139 -1.57 7.59 16.64
CA ARG A 139 -2.04 8.23 17.88
C ARG A 139 -1.87 9.75 17.88
N ALA A 140 -0.75 10.24 17.33
CA ALA A 140 -0.51 11.67 17.17
C ALA A 140 -1.51 12.32 16.20
N ALA A 141 -1.94 11.61 15.16
CA ALA A 141 -3.01 12.03 14.25
C ALA A 141 -4.43 11.86 14.85
N GLY A 142 -4.56 11.51 16.13
CA GLY A 142 -5.85 11.30 16.80
C GLY A 142 -6.57 10.00 16.43
N VAL A 143 -5.86 9.05 15.84
CA VAL A 143 -6.41 7.76 15.38
C VAL A 143 -5.95 6.62 16.29
N THR A 144 -6.88 5.76 16.72
CA THR A 144 -6.54 4.57 17.50
C THR A 144 -6.10 3.44 16.55
N PRO A 145 -4.84 2.97 16.64
CA PRO A 145 -4.34 1.90 15.77
C PRO A 145 -4.83 0.53 16.26
N HIS A 146 -5.62 -0.15 15.45
CA HIS A 146 -6.03 -1.54 15.61
C HIS A 146 -5.16 -2.44 14.73
N VAL A 147 -3.90 -2.58 15.09
CA VAL A 147 -2.91 -3.36 14.34
C VAL A 147 -2.84 -4.77 14.89
N ALA A 148 -2.77 -5.76 14.00
CA ALA A 148 -2.54 -7.14 14.39
C ALA A 148 -1.14 -7.26 15.05
N GLN A 149 -1.10 -7.78 16.29
CA GLN A 149 0.14 -7.88 17.05
C GLN A 149 1.15 -8.81 16.39
N ASN A 150 2.39 -8.38 16.32
CA ASN A 150 3.53 -9.17 15.89
C ASN A 150 4.43 -9.51 17.08
N THR A 151 4.18 -10.66 17.67
CA THR A 151 4.93 -11.17 18.84
C THR A 151 6.01 -12.17 18.46
N ARG A 152 6.28 -12.37 17.15
CA ARG A 152 7.26 -13.34 16.68
C ARG A 152 8.68 -12.81 16.90
N GLY A 153 9.31 -13.21 18.00
CA GLY A 153 10.69 -12.81 18.35
C GLY A 153 10.85 -11.34 18.78
N ARG A 154 9.75 -10.63 19.04
CA ARG A 154 9.76 -9.24 19.49
C ARG A 154 8.52 -8.88 20.31
N ARG A 155 8.59 -7.77 21.04
CA ARG A 155 7.43 -7.17 21.70
C ARG A 155 6.62 -6.36 20.68
N SER A 156 5.30 -6.52 20.70
CA SER A 156 4.36 -5.70 19.93
C SER A 156 4.38 -4.24 20.40
N ALA A 157 4.23 -3.32 19.46
CA ALA A 157 4.01 -1.89 19.77
C ALA A 157 2.56 -1.62 20.23
N ILE A 158 1.63 -2.55 19.99
CA ILE A 158 0.25 -2.49 20.46
C ILE A 158 0.17 -3.07 21.87
N ASP A 159 -0.37 -2.31 22.79
CA ASP A 159 -0.52 -2.64 24.20
C ASP A 159 -1.98 -2.83 24.62
N GLU A 160 -2.19 -3.16 25.89
CA GLU A 160 -3.51 -3.42 26.48
C GLU A 160 -4.45 -2.22 26.41
N ARG A 161 -3.93 -0.99 26.30
CA ARG A 161 -4.77 0.21 26.09
C ARG A 161 -5.62 0.10 24.85
N THR A 162 -5.18 -0.69 23.87
CA THR A 162 -5.90 -0.95 22.61
C THR A 162 -6.60 -2.32 22.63
N THR A 163 -5.89 -3.40 23.00
CA THR A 163 -6.38 -4.77 22.84
C THR A 163 -7.52 -5.15 23.77
N ARG A 164 -7.64 -4.49 24.94
CA ARG A 164 -8.74 -4.72 25.89
C ARG A 164 -10.13 -4.32 25.39
N HIS A 165 -10.20 -3.50 24.34
CA HIS A 165 -11.47 -3.02 23.79
C HIS A 165 -12.07 -4.02 22.80
N ALA A 166 -13.37 -4.31 22.93
CA ALA A 166 -14.08 -5.22 22.02
C ALA A 166 -13.98 -4.80 20.54
N GLY A 167 -13.94 -3.49 20.27
CA GLY A 167 -13.75 -2.94 18.92
C GLY A 167 -12.42 -3.33 18.28
N TYR A 168 -11.38 -3.63 19.05
CA TYR A 168 -10.12 -4.13 18.51
C TYR A 168 -10.30 -5.47 17.78
N ALA A 169 -10.91 -6.46 18.45
CA ALA A 169 -11.16 -7.77 17.85
C ALA A 169 -12.05 -7.67 16.60
N GLN A 170 -13.07 -6.80 16.63
CA GLN A 170 -13.94 -6.54 15.47
C GLN A 170 -13.15 -5.95 14.30
N SER A 171 -12.27 -4.96 14.54
CA SER A 171 -11.43 -4.35 13.51
C SER A 171 -10.48 -5.36 12.89
N ILE A 172 -9.83 -6.20 13.70
CA ILE A 172 -8.92 -7.24 13.21
C ILE A 172 -9.66 -8.24 12.32
N ASN A 173 -10.86 -8.66 12.70
CA ASN A 173 -11.68 -9.58 11.91
C ASN A 173 -12.17 -8.94 10.60
N ALA A 174 -12.52 -7.66 10.61
CA ALA A 174 -13.02 -6.96 9.42
C ALA A 174 -11.89 -6.49 8.48
N ARG A 175 -10.64 -6.48 8.92
CA ARG A 175 -9.47 -5.97 8.19
C ARG A 175 -9.30 -6.55 6.79
N HIS A 176 -9.60 -7.84 6.59
CA HIS A 176 -9.46 -8.50 5.28
C HIS A 176 -10.25 -7.80 4.16
N ARG A 177 -11.26 -6.98 4.48
CA ARG A 177 -12.04 -6.23 3.48
C ARG A 177 -11.20 -5.23 2.69
N VAL A 178 -10.06 -4.75 3.24
CA VAL A 178 -9.12 -3.88 2.53
C VAL A 178 -8.49 -4.55 1.31
N GLU A 179 -8.49 -5.88 1.25
CA GLU A 179 -7.97 -6.65 0.13
C GLU A 179 -8.90 -6.62 -1.10
N THR A 180 -10.19 -6.32 -0.89
CA THR A 180 -11.21 -6.33 -1.96
C THR A 180 -10.89 -5.37 -3.12
N PRO A 181 -10.60 -4.08 -2.91
CA PRO A 181 -10.23 -3.17 -4.00
C PRO A 181 -8.95 -3.60 -4.73
N PHE A 182 -7.98 -4.20 -4.02
CA PHE A 182 -6.79 -4.73 -4.66
C PHE A 182 -7.07 -5.95 -5.54
N GLY A 183 -7.87 -6.88 -5.04
CA GLY A 183 -8.29 -8.05 -5.82
C GLY A 183 -9.00 -7.63 -7.10
N TRP A 184 -9.95 -6.72 -7.01
CA TRP A 184 -10.67 -6.17 -8.16
C TRP A 184 -9.73 -5.45 -9.15
N GLY A 185 -8.87 -4.57 -8.67
CA GLY A 185 -7.94 -3.82 -9.51
C GLY A 185 -6.88 -4.68 -10.17
N LYS A 186 -6.44 -5.77 -9.52
CA LYS A 186 -5.51 -6.75 -10.12
C LYS A 186 -6.18 -7.64 -11.16
N TYR A 187 -7.45 -7.98 -10.96
CA TYR A 187 -8.21 -8.73 -11.94
C TYR A 187 -8.39 -7.92 -13.24
N ALA A 188 -8.69 -6.64 -13.13
CA ALA A 188 -8.73 -5.71 -14.25
C ALA A 188 -7.35 -5.36 -14.85
N ARG A 189 -6.27 -5.94 -14.32
CA ARG A 189 -4.85 -5.86 -14.71
C ARG A 189 -4.08 -4.59 -14.31
N PRO A 190 -4.56 -3.35 -14.34
CA PRO A 190 -3.70 -2.17 -14.13
C PRO A 190 -2.96 -2.12 -12.80
N LEU A 191 -3.51 -2.75 -11.74
CA LEU A 191 -2.83 -2.87 -10.45
C LEU A 191 -1.95 -4.12 -10.30
N LYS A 192 -1.99 -5.04 -11.26
CA LYS A 192 -1.04 -6.16 -11.29
C LYS A 192 0.28 -5.72 -11.89
N GLN A 193 0.20 -5.11 -13.06
CA GLN A 193 1.33 -4.57 -13.80
C GLN A 193 0.89 -3.33 -14.55
N THR A 194 1.61 -2.22 -14.37
CA THR A 194 1.34 -0.98 -15.09
C THR A 194 2.13 -0.93 -16.41
N MET A 195 1.53 -0.36 -17.46
CA MET A 195 2.23 -0.03 -18.71
C MET A 195 2.76 1.41 -18.70
N LEU A 196 2.42 2.18 -17.67
CA LEU A 196 2.87 3.56 -17.51
C LEU A 196 4.23 3.59 -16.78
N ARG A 197 4.96 4.67 -16.97
CA ARG A 197 6.25 4.96 -16.34
C ARG A 197 6.17 6.26 -15.56
N GLY A 198 6.91 6.32 -14.46
CA GLY A 198 6.96 7.46 -13.57
C GLY A 198 5.85 7.44 -12.52
N LEU A 199 6.20 7.88 -11.32
CA LEU A 199 5.35 7.80 -10.13
C LEU A 199 4.00 8.50 -10.30
N ASP A 200 3.99 9.69 -10.91
CA ASP A 200 2.77 10.48 -11.08
C ASP A 200 1.74 9.79 -11.98
N ARG A 201 2.20 9.22 -13.11
CA ARG A 201 1.32 8.54 -14.06
C ARG A 201 0.77 7.23 -13.48
N VAL A 202 1.62 6.46 -12.82
CA VAL A 202 1.22 5.23 -12.14
C VAL A 202 0.25 5.53 -11.00
N GLY A 203 0.50 6.60 -10.25
CA GLY A 203 -0.38 7.08 -9.19
C GLY A 203 -1.75 7.52 -9.73
N ALA A 204 -1.77 8.27 -10.83
CA ALA A 204 -3.02 8.67 -11.48
C ALA A 204 -3.82 7.43 -11.96
N GLN A 205 -3.14 6.45 -12.58
CA GLN A 205 -3.77 5.19 -12.99
C GLN A 205 -4.36 4.44 -11.80
N ALA A 206 -3.62 4.29 -10.69
CA ALA A 206 -4.10 3.62 -9.50
C ALA A 206 -5.35 4.31 -8.92
N LYS A 207 -5.35 5.64 -8.85
CA LYS A 207 -6.51 6.42 -8.38
C LYS A 207 -7.73 6.23 -9.27
N LEU A 208 -7.56 6.18 -10.60
CA LEU A 208 -8.65 5.90 -11.53
C LEU A 208 -9.22 4.48 -11.34
N VAL A 209 -8.38 3.49 -11.13
CA VAL A 209 -8.81 2.10 -10.84
C VAL A 209 -9.63 2.05 -9.56
N PHE A 210 -9.17 2.69 -8.48
CA PHE A 210 -9.91 2.71 -7.21
C PHE A 210 -11.20 3.53 -7.30
N ALA A 211 -11.23 4.61 -8.07
CA ALA A 211 -12.44 5.35 -8.34
C ALA A 211 -13.47 4.50 -9.10
N SER A 212 -13.03 3.77 -10.12
CA SER A 212 -13.89 2.83 -10.87
C SER A 212 -14.42 1.71 -9.98
N TYR A 213 -13.55 1.13 -9.13
CA TYR A 213 -13.97 0.17 -8.12
C TYR A 213 -15.09 0.74 -7.21
N ASN A 214 -14.90 1.96 -6.71
CA ASN A 214 -15.89 2.60 -5.85
C ASN A 214 -17.24 2.79 -6.55
N LEU A 215 -17.25 3.21 -7.82
CA LEU A 215 -18.49 3.37 -8.59
C LEU A 215 -19.24 2.05 -8.72
N VAL A 216 -18.56 0.97 -9.10
CA VAL A 216 -19.14 -0.36 -9.19
C VAL A 216 -19.65 -0.84 -7.83
N ARG A 217 -18.88 -0.61 -6.77
CA ARG A 217 -19.23 -1.02 -5.41
C ARG A 217 -20.44 -0.26 -4.88
N ILE A 218 -20.53 1.05 -5.11
CA ILE A 218 -21.67 1.88 -4.72
C ILE A 218 -22.95 1.38 -5.44
N ALA A 219 -22.88 1.17 -6.76
CA ALA A 219 -24.02 0.65 -7.50
C ALA A 219 -24.51 -0.70 -6.96
N ALA A 220 -23.58 -1.61 -6.61
CA ALA A 220 -23.95 -2.90 -6.02
C ALA A 220 -24.56 -2.78 -4.62
N LEU A 221 -24.14 -1.79 -3.82
CA LEU A 221 -24.70 -1.54 -2.48
C LEU A 221 -26.09 -0.92 -2.52
N GLU A 222 -26.42 -0.22 -3.59
CA GLU A 222 -27.75 0.38 -3.79
C GLU A 222 -28.77 -0.59 -4.38
N ALA A 223 -28.28 -1.64 -5.03
CA ALA A 223 -29.13 -2.70 -5.60
C ALA A 223 -29.47 -3.81 -4.58
N ALA A 224 -28.85 -3.79 -3.37
CA ALA A 224 -29.00 -4.81 -2.34
C ALA A 224 -30.01 -4.41 -1.25
#